data_0aa727089691ed18dabe62a3ba71afe8
#
_entry.id   0aa727089691ed18dabe62a3ba71afe8
#
_cell.length_a   1.000
_cell.length_b   1.000
_cell.length_c   1.000
_cell.angle_alpha   90.00
_cell.angle_beta   90.00
_cell.angle_gamma   90.00
#
_symmetry.space_group_name_H-M   'P 1'
#
loop_
_entity.id
_entity.type
_entity.pdbx_description
1 polymer ?
#
loop_
_entity_poly.entity_id
_entity_poly.type
_entity_poly.pdbx_seq_one_letter_code
_entity_poly.pdbx_strand_id
1 'polypeptide(L)'
;MKSLLAILALSLLWSAPALAQEKQHGGGAGHHDVGGGYVPKHGPPPVRNAPHPAPAPAEHPKYNDKEGHPEAPHVHTNGKWVGHDTGRDDARFHLAHPWEHGHFTGGFGRGHVWRLEGGDPHRFWFHGFYWMVADPDLGFCADWNWSGDDIVIYEDPDHVGWYLAYNTRLGTYCHVEYLGNG
;
A
#
# COMPACT_ATOMS: atom_id res chain seq x y z
N MET A 1 56.27 63.20 -10.04
CA MET A 1 56.18 62.91 -11.47
C MET A 1 55.54 61.56 -11.72
N LYS A 2 54.55 61.52 -12.60
CA LYS A 2 53.95 60.30 -13.26
C LYS A 2 52.93 59.57 -12.43
N SER A 3 51.78 59.69 -12.63
CA SER A 3 50.75 59.50 -13.66
C SER A 3 49.82 58.39 -13.27
N LEU A 4 48.57 58.79 -12.96
CA LEU A 4 47.36 57.96 -12.82
C LEU A 4 47.07 57.27 -14.14
N LEU A 5 46.58 56.02 -13.99
CA LEU A 5 45.69 55.42 -14.95
C LEU A 5 44.57 54.65 -14.22
N ALA A 6 43.40 55.24 -14.24
CA ALA A 6 42.17 54.66 -13.80
C ALA A 6 41.67 53.70 -14.89
N ILE A 7 41.43 52.44 -14.53
CA ILE A 7 40.71 51.51 -15.39
C ILE A 7 39.35 51.27 -14.77
N LEU A 8 38.36 51.83 -15.42
CA LEU A 8 36.93 51.65 -15.14
C LEU A 8 36.51 50.28 -15.69
N ALA A 9 36.31 49.29 -14.84
CA ALA A 9 35.74 48.02 -15.25
C ALA A 9 34.20 48.09 -15.14
N LEU A 10 33.59 48.18 -16.31
CA LEU A 10 32.12 48.13 -16.49
C LEU A 10 31.64 46.69 -16.34
N SER A 11 31.08 46.32 -15.20
CA SER A 11 30.45 45.01 -15.00
C SER A 11 29.05 45.00 -15.62
N LEU A 12 28.94 44.39 -16.79
CA LEU A 12 27.68 44.03 -17.42
C LEU A 12 27.03 42.87 -16.65
N LEU A 13 25.98 43.17 -15.91
CA LEU A 13 25.05 42.17 -15.35
C LEU A 13 24.24 41.56 -16.50
N TRP A 14 24.59 40.38 -16.89
CA TRP A 14 23.76 39.52 -17.71
C TRP A 14 22.71 38.84 -16.84
N SER A 15 21.51 39.37 -16.84
CA SER A 15 20.32 38.66 -16.37
C SER A 15 19.93 37.60 -17.42
N ALA A 16 20.26 36.35 -17.16
CA ALA A 16 19.75 35.24 -17.94
C ALA A 16 18.26 35.02 -17.60
N PRO A 17 17.36 34.94 -18.58
CA PRO A 17 15.99 34.49 -18.30
C PRO A 17 16.01 33.01 -17.92
N ALA A 18 15.45 32.68 -16.76
CA ALA A 18 15.16 31.32 -16.39
C ALA A 18 14.10 30.78 -17.37
N LEU A 19 14.55 30.02 -18.35
CA LEU A 19 13.65 29.18 -19.15
C LEU A 19 13.12 28.12 -18.23
N ALA A 20 11.86 28.23 -17.87
CA ALA A 20 11.09 27.14 -17.29
C ALA A 20 11.11 25.98 -18.29
N GLN A 21 11.91 24.98 -17.99
CA GLN A 21 11.98 23.76 -18.77
C GLN A 21 10.73 22.96 -18.43
N GLU A 22 9.71 23.14 -19.25
CA GLU A 22 8.53 22.30 -19.30
C GLU A 22 9.01 20.87 -19.60
N LYS A 23 8.99 20.00 -18.60
CA LYS A 23 9.31 18.60 -18.75
C LYS A 23 8.22 17.95 -19.59
N GLN A 24 8.45 17.90 -20.89
CA GLN A 24 7.74 17.02 -21.80
C GLN A 24 7.92 15.59 -21.31
N HIS A 25 6.88 15.03 -20.70
CA HIS A 25 6.80 13.61 -20.41
C HIS A 25 6.67 12.87 -21.76
N GLY A 26 7.81 12.50 -22.30
CA GLY A 26 7.91 11.52 -23.37
C GLY A 26 7.35 10.19 -22.87
N GLY A 27 6.39 9.65 -23.61
CA GLY A 27 5.76 8.37 -23.31
C GLY A 27 6.75 7.22 -23.31
N GLY A 28 6.50 6.26 -22.46
CA GLY A 28 7.20 4.99 -22.50
C GLY A 28 7.20 4.29 -21.15
N ALA A 29 6.61 3.14 -21.11
CA ALA A 29 6.51 2.17 -20.04
C ALA A 29 5.38 2.42 -19.05
N GLY A 30 4.41 1.51 -19.09
CA GLY A 30 3.22 1.52 -18.28
C GLY A 30 3.51 1.69 -16.80
N HIS A 31 3.24 2.88 -16.31
CA HIS A 31 3.02 3.06 -14.89
C HIS A 31 1.72 2.35 -14.58
N HIS A 32 1.84 1.20 -13.92
CA HIS A 32 0.72 0.56 -13.28
C HIS A 32 0.20 1.54 -12.22
N ASP A 33 -0.96 2.12 -12.49
CA ASP A 33 -1.65 3.00 -11.54
C ASP A 33 -2.31 2.12 -10.47
N VAL A 34 -1.51 1.62 -9.55
CA VAL A 34 -1.86 0.76 -8.43
C VAL A 34 -2.17 1.56 -7.16
N GLY A 35 -3.00 2.57 -7.26
CA GLY A 35 -3.33 3.38 -6.11
C GLY A 35 -2.19 4.25 -5.57
N GLY A 36 -1.10 4.35 -6.31
CA GLY A 36 0.18 5.05 -6.12
C GLY A 36 0.36 5.90 -4.88
N GLY A 37 0.72 5.30 -3.75
CA GLY A 37 1.09 6.04 -2.55
C GLY A 37 -0.06 6.67 -1.76
N TYR A 38 -1.32 6.50 -2.18
CA TYR A 38 -2.46 6.96 -1.42
C TYR A 38 -2.69 6.06 -0.20
N VAL A 39 -2.74 6.66 0.98
CA VAL A 39 -3.10 5.96 2.22
C VAL A 39 -4.57 6.22 2.53
N PRO A 40 -5.44 5.21 2.47
CA PRO A 40 -6.85 5.34 2.79
C PRO A 40 -7.07 5.84 4.21
N LYS A 41 -8.14 6.62 4.42
CA LYS A 41 -8.50 7.11 5.77
C LYS A 41 -9.08 6.03 6.63
N HIS A 42 -9.82 5.13 6.02
CA HIS A 42 -10.60 4.07 6.65
C HIS A 42 -10.32 2.75 5.95
N GLY A 43 -10.50 1.65 6.67
CA GLY A 43 -10.52 0.32 6.08
C GLY A 43 -11.73 0.14 5.15
N PRO A 44 -11.83 -1.04 4.51
CA PRO A 44 -12.94 -1.33 3.62
C PRO A 44 -14.28 -1.24 4.37
N PRO A 45 -15.33 -0.75 3.70
CA PRO A 45 -16.65 -0.77 4.30
C PRO A 45 -17.09 -2.23 4.53
N PRO A 46 -17.84 -2.50 5.62
CA PRO A 46 -18.40 -3.82 5.86
C PRO A 46 -19.22 -4.29 4.67
N VAL A 47 -19.03 -5.54 4.29
CA VAL A 47 -19.84 -6.15 3.22
C VAL A 47 -21.27 -6.28 3.73
N ARG A 48 -22.21 -5.69 3.01
CA ARG A 48 -23.64 -5.89 3.28
C ARG A 48 -23.98 -7.32 2.85
N ASN A 49 -24.47 -8.13 3.79
CA ASN A 49 -24.97 -9.47 3.50
C ASN A 49 -26.12 -9.39 2.48
N ALA A 50 -25.82 -9.56 1.22
CA ALA A 50 -26.82 -9.95 0.24
C ALA A 50 -27.09 -11.47 0.44
N PRO A 51 -28.33 -11.97 0.24
CA PRO A 51 -28.60 -13.40 0.31
C PRO A 51 -27.65 -14.13 -0.66
N HIS A 52 -26.86 -15.06 -0.14
CA HIS A 52 -25.88 -15.81 -0.92
C HIS A 52 -26.60 -16.65 -1.97
N PRO A 53 -26.27 -16.52 -3.27
CA PRO A 53 -26.47 -17.60 -4.23
C PRO A 53 -25.57 -18.77 -3.83
N ALA A 54 -26.06 -20.00 -4.03
CA ALA A 54 -25.27 -21.21 -3.80
C ALA A 54 -23.87 -21.11 -4.47
N PRO A 55 -22.82 -21.70 -3.84
CA PRO A 55 -21.47 -21.57 -4.33
C PRO A 55 -21.34 -22.05 -5.77
N ALA A 56 -21.09 -21.11 -6.69
CA ALA A 56 -20.55 -21.46 -8.00
C ALA A 56 -19.10 -21.95 -7.83
N PRO A 57 -18.58 -22.81 -8.75
CA PRO A 57 -17.19 -23.24 -8.70
C PRO A 57 -16.29 -22.01 -8.58
N ALA A 58 -15.31 -22.08 -7.70
CA ALA A 58 -14.41 -20.98 -7.39
C ALA A 58 -13.67 -20.53 -8.66
N GLU A 59 -14.23 -19.57 -9.36
CA GLU A 59 -13.47 -18.74 -10.28
C GLU A 59 -12.56 -17.89 -9.40
N HIS A 60 -11.26 -17.90 -9.68
CA HIS A 60 -10.33 -16.99 -9.02
C HIS A 60 -10.85 -15.57 -9.23
N PRO A 61 -11.07 -14.80 -8.16
CA PRO A 61 -11.55 -13.43 -8.28
C PRO A 61 -10.63 -12.66 -9.21
N LYS A 62 -11.19 -12.01 -10.22
CA LYS A 62 -10.43 -11.11 -11.09
C LYS A 62 -10.39 -9.74 -10.42
N TYR A 63 -9.20 -9.32 -10.02
CA TYR A 63 -8.98 -8.00 -9.40
C TYR A 63 -8.67 -6.90 -10.42
N ASN A 64 -8.53 -7.28 -11.71
CA ASN A 64 -8.28 -6.34 -12.78
C ASN A 64 -9.59 -5.61 -13.15
N ASP A 65 -9.79 -4.45 -12.56
CA ASP A 65 -10.98 -3.60 -12.76
C ASP A 65 -10.73 -2.45 -13.76
N LYS A 66 -9.48 -2.18 -14.10
CA LYS A 66 -9.05 -1.14 -15.04
C LYS A 66 -7.72 -1.51 -15.67
N GLU A 67 -7.53 -1.14 -16.94
CA GLU A 67 -6.25 -1.32 -17.64
C GLU A 67 -5.10 -0.66 -16.87
N GLY A 68 -4.02 -1.41 -16.66
CA GLY A 68 -2.85 -0.96 -15.91
C GLY A 68 -2.90 -1.22 -14.40
N HIS A 69 -4.03 -1.70 -13.86
CA HIS A 69 -4.12 -2.12 -12.46
C HIS A 69 -3.58 -3.54 -12.26
N PRO A 70 -3.00 -3.86 -11.10
CA PRO A 70 -2.50 -5.19 -10.82
C PRO A 70 -3.67 -6.18 -10.66
N GLU A 71 -3.43 -7.43 -10.99
CA GLU A 71 -4.30 -8.56 -10.67
C GLU A 71 -4.13 -8.95 -9.18
N ALA A 72 -4.33 -8.00 -8.28
CA ALA A 72 -4.19 -8.17 -6.83
C ALA A 72 -5.20 -7.28 -6.10
N PRO A 73 -5.60 -7.62 -4.86
CA PRO A 73 -6.39 -6.73 -4.02
C PRO A 73 -5.68 -5.39 -3.86
N HIS A 74 -6.39 -4.30 -4.15
CA HIS A 74 -5.80 -2.96 -4.16
C HIS A 74 -6.82 -1.89 -3.77
N VAL A 75 -6.31 -0.68 -3.51
CA VAL A 75 -7.12 0.47 -3.10
C VAL A 75 -6.94 1.62 -4.09
N HIS A 76 -8.04 2.17 -4.57
CA HIS A 76 -8.04 3.34 -5.43
C HIS A 76 -7.82 4.64 -4.64
N THR A 77 -7.39 5.69 -5.32
CA THR A 77 -7.17 7.02 -4.71
C THR A 77 -8.43 7.63 -4.08
N ASN A 78 -9.61 7.19 -4.50
CA ASN A 78 -10.89 7.59 -3.89
C ASN A 78 -11.24 6.78 -2.62
N GLY A 79 -10.38 5.86 -2.19
CA GLY A 79 -10.60 5.00 -1.02
C GLY A 79 -11.46 3.77 -1.29
N LYS A 80 -11.74 3.45 -2.58
CA LYS A 80 -12.45 2.20 -2.93
C LYS A 80 -11.48 1.03 -2.82
N TRP A 81 -11.86 0.04 -2.01
CA TRP A 81 -11.18 -1.24 -1.87
C TRP A 81 -11.68 -2.22 -2.94
N VAL A 82 -10.77 -2.85 -3.64
CA VAL A 82 -11.04 -3.87 -4.66
C VAL A 82 -10.54 -5.20 -4.16
N GLY A 83 -11.37 -6.23 -4.23
CA GLY A 83 -11.02 -7.58 -3.78
C GLY A 83 -11.32 -7.87 -2.30
N HIS A 84 -12.10 -7.02 -1.63
CA HIS A 84 -12.59 -7.23 -0.27
C HIS A 84 -14.13 -7.35 -0.25
N ASP A 85 -14.66 -8.12 -1.17
CA ASP A 85 -16.11 -8.32 -1.37
C ASP A 85 -16.55 -9.78 -1.19
N THR A 86 -15.68 -10.61 -0.62
CA THR A 86 -15.94 -12.05 -0.41
C THR A 86 -16.89 -12.32 0.75
N GLY A 87 -17.05 -11.37 1.68
CA GLY A 87 -17.98 -11.43 2.80
C GLY A 87 -17.49 -12.26 3.99
N ARG A 88 -18.24 -12.16 5.09
CA ARG A 88 -17.89 -12.73 6.40
C ARG A 88 -17.81 -14.24 6.45
N ASP A 89 -18.47 -14.90 5.53
CA ASP A 89 -18.58 -16.37 5.51
C ASP A 89 -17.54 -17.01 4.58
N ASP A 90 -16.53 -16.24 4.13
CA ASP A 90 -15.47 -16.80 3.31
C ASP A 90 -14.59 -17.76 4.12
N ALA A 91 -14.73 -19.04 3.83
CA ALA A 91 -14.03 -20.10 4.56
C ALA A 91 -12.49 -20.00 4.48
N ARG A 92 -11.96 -19.27 3.49
CA ARG A 92 -10.50 -19.06 3.34
C ARG A 92 -9.91 -18.21 4.46
N PHE A 93 -10.72 -17.36 5.07
CA PHE A 93 -10.34 -16.47 6.16
C PHE A 93 -10.95 -16.86 7.50
N HIS A 94 -11.38 -18.11 7.64
CA HIS A 94 -11.86 -18.61 8.91
C HIS A 94 -10.70 -19.13 9.77
N LEU A 95 -10.41 -18.43 10.88
CA LEU A 95 -9.43 -18.86 11.87
C LEU A 95 -10.10 -19.76 12.90
N ALA A 96 -9.45 -20.89 13.23
CA ALA A 96 -9.91 -21.77 14.32
C ALA A 96 -9.79 -21.12 15.70
N HIS A 97 -8.78 -20.27 15.86
CA HIS A 97 -8.47 -19.55 17.10
C HIS A 97 -8.19 -18.07 16.82
N PRO A 98 -9.23 -17.27 16.46
CA PRO A 98 -9.04 -15.85 16.26
C PRO A 98 -8.51 -15.21 17.54
N TRP A 99 -7.57 -14.29 17.41
CA TRP A 99 -6.94 -13.56 18.52
C TRP A 99 -6.07 -14.42 19.46
N GLU A 100 -5.55 -15.56 18.99
CA GLU A 100 -4.69 -16.45 19.79
C GLU A 100 -3.50 -15.70 20.42
N HIS A 101 -2.95 -14.73 19.69
CA HIS A 101 -1.83 -13.88 20.14
C HIS A 101 -2.26 -12.51 20.65
N GLY A 102 -3.56 -12.33 20.91
CA GLY A 102 -4.13 -11.06 21.34
C GLY A 102 -4.45 -10.09 20.20
N HIS A 103 -4.72 -8.84 20.55
CA HIS A 103 -5.02 -7.78 19.60
C HIS A 103 -3.81 -6.89 19.37
N PHE A 104 -3.64 -6.45 18.14
CA PHE A 104 -2.64 -5.43 17.81
C PHE A 104 -3.00 -4.09 18.46
N THR A 105 -2.05 -3.49 19.15
CA THR A 105 -2.23 -2.24 19.90
C THR A 105 -1.39 -1.08 19.38
N GLY A 106 -0.66 -1.28 18.28
CA GLY A 106 0.28 -0.30 17.75
C GLY A 106 -0.36 0.90 17.05
N GLY A 107 -1.65 0.77 16.66
CA GLY A 107 -2.39 1.83 15.97
C GLY A 107 -2.76 1.48 14.52
N PHE A 108 -3.89 2.00 14.08
CA PHE A 108 -4.54 1.69 12.81
C PHE A 108 -4.69 2.91 11.91
N GLY A 109 -4.87 2.61 10.61
CA GLY A 109 -5.19 3.58 9.60
C GLY A 109 -4.06 4.54 9.27
N ARG A 110 -4.34 5.49 8.39
CA ARG A 110 -3.35 6.37 7.75
C ARG A 110 -2.48 7.20 8.71
N GLY A 111 -2.90 7.35 9.94
CA GLY A 111 -2.13 8.06 10.97
C GLY A 111 -0.96 7.23 11.52
N HIS A 112 -0.88 5.96 11.18
CA HIS A 112 0.11 5.02 11.68
C HIS A 112 0.72 4.25 10.51
N VAL A 113 1.77 4.83 9.96
CA VAL A 113 2.55 4.20 8.88
C VAL A 113 3.72 3.47 9.52
N TRP A 114 3.87 2.20 9.19
CA TRP A 114 4.86 1.30 9.73
C TRP A 114 5.83 0.89 8.63
N ARG A 115 7.12 0.96 8.91
CA ARG A 115 8.14 0.45 7.99
C ARG A 115 8.41 -1.01 8.28
N LEU A 116 8.36 -1.87 7.25
CA LEU A 116 8.76 -3.26 7.36
C LEU A 116 10.26 -3.36 7.68
N GLU A 117 10.60 -4.18 8.66
CA GLU A 117 11.96 -4.30 9.20
C GLU A 117 12.61 -5.64 8.86
N GLY A 118 11.86 -6.56 8.23
CA GLY A 118 12.38 -7.83 7.77
C GLY A 118 11.33 -8.94 7.69
N GLY A 119 11.81 -10.13 7.30
CA GLY A 119 11.01 -11.33 7.17
C GLY A 119 10.62 -11.68 5.76
N ASP A 120 9.53 -12.43 5.68
CA ASP A 120 8.89 -12.91 4.46
C ASP A 120 7.35 -13.01 4.69
N PRO A 121 6.53 -13.43 3.71
CA PRO A 121 5.08 -13.51 3.92
C PRO A 121 4.63 -14.41 5.07
N HIS A 122 5.40 -15.45 5.41
CA HIS A 122 5.04 -16.38 6.48
C HIS A 122 5.37 -15.84 7.87
N ARG A 123 6.33 -14.90 7.96
CA ARG A 123 6.66 -14.18 9.18
C ARG A 123 7.41 -12.90 8.88
N PHE A 124 6.76 -11.77 9.06
CA PHE A 124 7.38 -10.45 8.95
C PHE A 124 7.18 -9.64 10.23
N TRP A 125 7.91 -8.55 10.37
CA TRP A 125 7.84 -7.72 11.56
C TRP A 125 8.11 -6.26 11.26
N PHE A 126 7.60 -5.44 12.13
CA PHE A 126 7.91 -4.02 12.27
C PHE A 126 7.70 -3.61 13.73
N HIS A 127 8.58 -2.78 14.25
CA HIS A 127 8.49 -2.19 15.59
C HIS A 127 8.24 -3.22 16.73
N GLY A 128 8.79 -4.43 16.60
CA GLY A 128 8.61 -5.52 17.56
C GLY A 128 7.27 -6.27 17.44
N PHE A 129 6.42 -5.94 16.50
CA PHE A 129 5.19 -6.66 16.20
C PHE A 129 5.42 -7.70 15.10
N TYR A 130 4.99 -8.93 15.34
CA TYR A 130 5.12 -10.04 14.39
C TYR A 130 3.80 -10.35 13.72
N TRP A 131 3.89 -10.72 12.45
CA TRP A 131 2.74 -10.94 11.58
C TRP A 131 2.99 -12.06 10.58
N MET A 132 1.92 -12.62 10.03
CA MET A 132 1.94 -13.48 8.85
C MET A 132 0.86 -13.09 7.87
N VAL A 133 1.08 -13.35 6.59
CA VAL A 133 0.09 -13.17 5.52
C VAL A 133 -0.80 -14.41 5.46
N ALA A 134 -2.09 -14.22 5.21
CA ALA A 134 -3.02 -15.32 4.96
C ALA A 134 -2.59 -16.14 3.74
N ASP A 135 -2.64 -17.46 3.82
CA ASP A 135 -2.26 -18.37 2.73
C ASP A 135 -2.91 -18.01 1.37
N PRO A 136 -4.20 -17.64 1.29
CA PRO A 136 -4.82 -17.26 0.03
C PRO A 136 -4.21 -16.01 -0.62
N ASP A 137 -3.56 -15.16 0.17
CA ASP A 137 -3.03 -13.87 -0.25
C ASP A 137 -1.53 -13.88 -0.55
N LEU A 138 -0.82 -14.99 -0.32
CA LEU A 138 0.63 -15.08 -0.50
C LEU A 138 1.10 -14.61 -1.88
N GLY A 139 0.32 -14.90 -2.93
CA GLY A 139 0.64 -14.46 -4.29
C GLY A 139 0.53 -12.95 -4.50
N PHE A 140 -0.24 -12.24 -3.69
CA PHE A 140 -0.49 -10.81 -3.86
C PHE A 140 0.58 -9.92 -3.23
N CYS A 141 1.41 -10.48 -2.35
CA CYS A 141 2.49 -9.78 -1.69
C CYS A 141 3.89 -10.15 -2.25
N ALA A 142 3.95 -10.81 -3.43
CA ALA A 142 5.21 -11.27 -4.02
C ALA A 142 6.21 -10.12 -4.30
N ASP A 143 5.70 -8.94 -4.64
CA ASP A 143 6.51 -7.76 -4.97
C ASP A 143 6.76 -6.83 -3.76
N TRP A 144 6.40 -7.27 -2.55
CA TRP A 144 6.63 -6.48 -1.34
C TRP A 144 8.11 -6.55 -0.93
N ASN A 145 8.65 -5.40 -0.58
CA ASN A 145 9.98 -5.31 0.03
C ASN A 145 9.86 -5.42 1.57
N TRP A 146 10.01 -6.64 2.06
CA TRP A 146 9.84 -6.98 3.49
C TRP A 146 10.82 -6.25 4.44
N SER A 147 11.87 -5.66 3.91
CA SER A 147 12.87 -4.91 4.70
C SER A 147 12.82 -3.41 4.46
N GLY A 148 11.76 -2.89 3.84
CA GLY A 148 11.79 -1.49 3.48
C GLY A 148 10.51 -0.86 2.96
N ASP A 149 9.45 -1.61 2.70
CA ASP A 149 8.16 -1.00 2.34
C ASP A 149 7.49 -0.39 3.57
N ASP A 150 6.75 0.67 3.33
CA ASP A 150 5.87 1.27 4.32
C ASP A 150 4.46 0.68 4.17
N ILE A 151 3.89 0.26 5.29
CA ILE A 151 2.55 -0.33 5.35
C ILE A 151 1.65 0.41 6.32
N VAL A 152 0.35 0.25 6.14
CA VAL A 152 -0.68 0.69 7.08
C VAL A 152 -1.52 -0.52 7.46
N ILE A 153 -1.79 -0.70 8.75
CA ILE A 153 -2.66 -1.76 9.24
C ILE A 153 -4.07 -1.21 9.38
N TYR A 154 -5.03 -1.97 8.90
CA TYR A 154 -6.46 -1.74 9.11
C TYR A 154 -7.07 -2.95 9.80
N GLU A 155 -8.09 -2.73 10.63
CA GLU A 155 -8.93 -3.82 11.09
C GLU A 155 -9.73 -4.37 9.91
N ASP A 156 -9.85 -5.69 9.83
CA ASP A 156 -10.76 -6.32 8.88
C ASP A 156 -12.16 -6.42 9.51
N PRO A 157 -13.16 -5.70 8.98
CA PRO A 157 -14.49 -5.70 9.57
C PRO A 157 -15.28 -6.98 9.29
N ASP A 158 -14.81 -7.81 8.36
CA ASP A 158 -15.54 -8.98 7.88
C ASP A 158 -14.97 -10.30 8.36
N HIS A 159 -13.66 -10.38 8.64
CA HIS A 159 -13.00 -11.63 9.00
C HIS A 159 -12.39 -11.56 10.39
N VAL A 160 -13.01 -12.27 11.33
CA VAL A 160 -12.62 -12.23 12.74
C VAL A 160 -11.22 -12.79 12.94
N GLY A 161 -10.34 -12.01 13.56
CA GLY A 161 -8.94 -12.36 13.82
C GLY A 161 -7.97 -11.84 12.77
N TRP A 162 -8.47 -11.38 11.64
CA TRP A 162 -7.64 -10.82 10.57
C TRP A 162 -7.56 -9.30 10.62
N TYR A 163 -6.47 -8.82 10.07
CA TYR A 163 -6.22 -7.41 9.74
C TYR A 163 -5.90 -7.29 8.25
N LEU A 164 -5.86 -6.07 7.74
CA LEU A 164 -5.44 -5.77 6.38
C LEU A 164 -4.15 -4.96 6.44
N ALA A 165 -3.07 -5.48 5.87
CA ALA A 165 -1.83 -4.73 5.67
C ALA A 165 -1.84 -4.11 4.28
N TYR A 166 -1.88 -2.78 4.21
CA TYR A 166 -1.86 -2.00 2.97
C TYR A 166 -0.45 -1.51 2.69
N ASN A 167 0.11 -1.91 1.54
CA ASN A 167 1.42 -1.45 1.07
C ASN A 167 1.27 -0.09 0.36
N THR A 168 1.85 0.96 0.93
CA THR A 168 1.69 2.33 0.42
C THR A 168 2.41 2.56 -0.91
N ARG A 169 3.48 1.83 -1.18
CA ARG A 169 4.22 1.92 -2.44
C ARG A 169 3.47 1.29 -3.61
N LEU A 170 2.87 0.12 -3.38
CA LEU A 170 2.23 -0.66 -4.43
C LEU A 170 0.73 -0.40 -4.54
N GLY A 171 0.10 0.14 -3.49
CA GLY A 171 -1.35 0.29 -3.43
C GLY A 171 -2.10 -1.04 -3.23
N THR A 172 -1.41 -2.14 -2.99
CA THR A 172 -1.96 -3.48 -2.76
C THR A 172 -2.13 -3.77 -1.28
N TYR A 173 -3.00 -4.73 -0.93
CA TYR A 173 -3.17 -5.17 0.44
C TYR A 173 -3.33 -6.68 0.53
N CYS A 174 -3.02 -7.21 1.71
CA CYS A 174 -3.19 -8.61 2.05
C CYS A 174 -3.86 -8.73 3.42
N HIS A 175 -4.59 -9.83 3.64
CA HIS A 175 -5.02 -10.23 4.98
C HIS A 175 -3.80 -10.70 5.76
N VAL A 176 -3.69 -10.24 6.99
CA VAL A 176 -2.58 -10.58 7.88
C VAL A 176 -3.09 -10.94 9.26
N GLU A 177 -2.44 -11.91 9.89
CA GLU A 177 -2.68 -12.30 11.28
C GLU A 177 -1.58 -11.75 12.17
N TYR A 178 -1.97 -11.25 13.34
CA TYR A 178 -1.06 -10.78 14.36
C TYR A 178 -0.52 -11.96 15.19
N LEU A 179 0.80 -12.07 15.28
CA LEU A 179 1.49 -13.16 15.98
C LEU A 179 2.07 -12.74 17.35
N GLY A 180 1.72 -11.54 17.82
CA GLY A 180 2.19 -11.02 19.11
C GLY A 180 3.41 -10.13 19.00
N ASN A 181 3.96 -9.79 20.18
CA ASN A 181 5.18 -9.02 20.35
C ASN A 181 6.38 -9.95 20.51
N GLY A 182 7.56 -9.50 20.06
CA GLY A 182 8.84 -10.15 20.29
C GLY A 182 9.52 -9.66 21.55
#